data_55e277e2fe29a8b741df80e4df6ff554
#
_entry.id   55e277e2fe29a8b741df80e4df6ff554
#
_cell.length_a   1.000
_cell.length_b   1.000
_cell.length_c   1.000
_cell.angle_alpha   90.00
_cell.angle_beta   90.00
_cell.angle_gamma   90.00
#
_symmetry.space_group_name_H-M   'P 1'
#
loop_
_entity.id
_entity.type
_entity.pdbx_description
1 polymer ?
#
loop_
_entity_poly.entity_id
_entity_poly.type
_entity_poly.pdbx_seq_one_letter_code
_entity_poly.pdbx_strand_id
1 'polypeptide(L)'
;MTVRKILHLYNNFKWTGPADHALNLASWLEAFGKMNVYFACARRRRGLQSHLYRKAIERDLAYLDGMFLNKHLSWKIIPDIFSLKNMVAHNRIDLIHSHQDNDALIAVLSGFGDRLIRTCYDGEPAPLTARQRFTLGRTAKIMTASLAVQAHLSEILTDKPIEHVDIPVDGSRFYPRSKNEKLLTEFGVTASEPVAGIVARVQKHRKFDLLLNAVEQVVREIPHFKFLIVGRGTHIDSLARQPVKQRGLEKNVIFTGYRKDDYSEVVNLFDFKIFLTPGSDGSCRAVREALACGKPIIASRTGILPELIENGKTGILVEDRTADLVRAMLSMAKEHDFRQQCSHAARHYALNILSPERYVRKVADCYESLWEKK
;
A
#
# COMPACT_ATOMS: atom_id res chain seq x y z
N MET A 1 -0.63 31.41 16.25
CA MET A 1 -0.77 30.92 14.85
C MET A 1 -2.12 30.26 14.72
N THR A 2 -2.91 30.62 13.70
CA THR A 2 -4.21 29.99 13.45
C THR A 2 -3.95 28.57 12.93
N VAL A 3 -4.53 27.57 13.58
CA VAL A 3 -4.38 26.17 13.16
C VAL A 3 -5.06 25.96 11.80
N ARG A 4 -4.33 25.48 10.82
CA ARG A 4 -4.80 25.28 9.44
C ARG A 4 -5.81 24.11 9.37
N LYS A 5 -6.82 24.26 8.54
CA LYS A 5 -7.92 23.30 8.36
C LYS A 5 -7.80 22.62 7.01
N ILE A 6 -7.67 21.31 7.01
CA ILE A 6 -7.44 20.49 5.83
C ILE A 6 -8.59 19.51 5.67
N LEU A 7 -9.15 19.43 4.45
CA LEU A 7 -10.17 18.45 4.11
C LEU A 7 -9.60 17.36 3.21
N HIS A 8 -9.58 16.13 3.72
CA HIS A 8 -9.26 14.94 2.93
C HIS A 8 -10.52 14.41 2.23
N LEU A 9 -10.45 14.21 0.93
CA LEU A 9 -11.52 13.66 0.10
C LEU A 9 -11.14 12.26 -0.41
N TYR A 10 -12.08 11.30 -0.27
CA TYR A 10 -11.88 9.95 -0.76
C TYR A 10 -13.14 9.37 -1.41
N ASN A 11 -13.15 9.20 -2.73
CA ASN A 11 -14.30 8.79 -3.50
C ASN A 11 -14.48 7.28 -3.68
N ASN A 12 -14.37 6.49 -2.65
CA ASN A 12 -14.63 5.06 -2.74
C ASN A 12 -15.38 4.55 -1.50
N PHE A 13 -16.25 3.58 -1.73
CA PHE A 13 -16.98 2.89 -0.67
C PHE A 13 -16.18 1.73 -0.05
N LYS A 14 -15.29 1.12 -0.86
CA LYS A 14 -14.54 -0.08 -0.46
C LYS A 14 -13.26 0.29 0.27
N TRP A 15 -12.89 -0.54 1.25
CA TRP A 15 -11.57 -0.53 1.85
C TRP A 15 -10.53 -1.02 0.85
N THR A 16 -9.53 -0.20 0.57
CA THR A 16 -8.44 -0.48 -0.38
C THR A 16 -7.10 -0.01 0.20
N GLY A 17 -5.98 -0.33 -0.43
CA GLY A 17 -4.66 0.18 -0.03
C GLY A 17 -4.64 1.71 0.07
N PRO A 18 -4.97 2.45 -0.99
CA PRO A 18 -5.04 3.91 -0.95
C PRO A 18 -6.00 4.48 0.10
N ALA A 19 -7.12 3.77 0.41
CA ALA A 19 -8.05 4.20 1.46
C ALA A 19 -7.41 4.14 2.86
N ASP A 20 -6.64 3.08 3.12
CA ASP A 20 -5.91 2.92 4.37
C ASP A 20 -4.87 4.05 4.54
N HIS A 21 -4.12 4.35 3.47
CA HIS A 21 -3.12 5.42 3.49
C HIS A 21 -3.73 6.80 3.66
N ALA A 22 -4.83 7.11 2.97
CA ALA A 22 -5.53 8.38 3.11
C ALA A 22 -6.01 8.60 4.55
N LEU A 23 -6.56 7.55 5.16
CA LEU A 23 -7.08 7.62 6.52
C LEU A 23 -5.96 7.71 7.56
N ASN A 24 -4.89 6.92 7.39
CA ASN A 24 -3.72 6.98 8.26
C ASN A 24 -3.05 8.35 8.18
N LEU A 25 -2.89 8.93 6.98
CA LEU A 25 -2.36 10.27 6.82
C LEU A 25 -3.19 11.29 7.58
N ALA A 26 -4.52 11.26 7.44
CA ALA A 26 -5.41 12.16 8.16
C ALA A 26 -5.19 12.08 9.68
N SER A 27 -5.17 10.86 10.25
CA SER A 27 -4.94 10.64 11.68
C SER A 27 -3.54 11.09 12.13
N TRP A 28 -2.51 10.82 11.34
CA TRP A 28 -1.14 11.22 11.69
C TRP A 28 -0.90 12.72 11.57
N LEU A 29 -1.56 13.40 10.64
CA LEU A 29 -1.50 14.87 10.54
C LEU A 29 -2.11 15.56 11.77
N GLU A 30 -3.17 15.01 12.34
CA GLU A 30 -3.70 15.49 13.61
C GLU A 30 -2.74 15.21 14.77
N ALA A 31 -2.24 13.96 14.86
CA ALA A 31 -1.40 13.51 15.97
C ALA A 31 -0.02 14.19 15.98
N PHE A 32 0.63 14.29 14.82
CA PHE A 32 2.03 14.75 14.70
C PHE A 32 2.13 16.13 14.05
N GLY A 33 1.24 16.45 13.12
CA GLY A 33 1.30 17.66 12.29
C GLY A 33 0.64 18.88 12.93
N LYS A 34 -0.07 18.73 14.07
CA LYS A 34 -0.80 19.81 14.74
C LYS A 34 -1.74 20.59 13.82
N MET A 35 -2.42 19.88 12.93
CA MET A 35 -3.35 20.42 11.94
C MET A 35 -4.78 19.96 12.27
N ASN A 36 -5.79 20.79 11.99
CA ASN A 36 -7.19 20.38 12.08
C ASN A 36 -7.57 19.64 10.80
N VAL A 37 -7.77 18.34 10.90
CA VAL A 37 -8.06 17.49 9.74
C VAL A 37 -9.52 17.08 9.70
N TYR A 38 -10.16 17.30 8.57
CA TYR A 38 -11.49 16.81 8.26
C TYR A 38 -11.40 15.71 7.21
N PHE A 39 -12.27 14.73 7.30
CA PHE A 39 -12.34 13.63 6.35
C PHE A 39 -13.73 13.49 5.75
N ALA A 40 -13.83 13.35 4.42
CA ALA A 40 -15.09 13.09 3.72
C ALA A 40 -14.93 11.91 2.77
N CYS A 41 -15.84 10.96 2.86
CA CYS A 41 -15.93 9.82 1.95
C CYS A 41 -17.39 9.39 1.76
N ALA A 42 -17.64 8.49 0.82
CA ALA A 42 -18.98 7.92 0.63
C ALA A 42 -19.43 7.20 1.92
N ARG A 43 -20.43 7.74 2.61
CA ARG A 43 -20.94 7.20 3.88
C ARG A 43 -21.78 5.94 3.68
N ARG A 44 -22.71 5.94 2.72
CA ARG A 44 -23.66 4.86 2.47
C ARG A 44 -23.75 4.51 1.00
N ARG A 45 -23.96 3.23 0.71
CA ARG A 45 -24.29 2.74 -0.62
C ARG A 45 -25.33 1.64 -0.47
N ARG A 46 -26.51 1.79 -1.13
CA ARG A 46 -27.62 0.82 -1.05
C ARG A 46 -28.00 0.45 0.39
N GLY A 47 -28.08 1.43 1.27
CA GLY A 47 -28.43 1.23 2.69
C GLY A 47 -27.28 0.77 3.60
N LEU A 48 -26.15 0.29 3.05
CA LEU A 48 -25.01 -0.18 3.82
C LEU A 48 -24.01 0.94 4.11
N GLN A 49 -23.50 1.00 5.33
CA GLN A 49 -22.42 1.90 5.72
C GLN A 49 -21.10 1.50 5.06
N SER A 50 -20.32 2.50 4.65
CA SER A 50 -18.99 2.30 4.10
C SER A 50 -18.01 1.79 5.17
N HIS A 51 -17.14 0.85 4.78
CA HIS A 51 -16.05 0.43 5.65
C HIS A 51 -15.09 1.57 5.98
N LEU A 52 -14.87 2.48 5.02
CA LEU A 52 -13.99 3.63 5.21
C LEU A 52 -14.59 4.62 6.21
N TYR A 53 -15.88 4.93 6.10
CA TYR A 53 -16.60 5.75 7.08
C TYR A 53 -16.46 5.20 8.51
N ARG A 54 -16.74 3.89 8.70
CA ARG A 54 -16.59 3.27 10.03
C ARG A 54 -15.17 3.40 10.56
N LYS A 55 -14.17 3.19 9.71
CA LYS A 55 -12.76 3.32 10.09
C LYS A 55 -12.35 4.77 10.40
N ALA A 56 -12.96 5.76 9.75
CA ALA A 56 -12.75 7.17 10.09
C ALA A 56 -13.28 7.50 11.50
N ILE A 57 -14.50 7.02 11.79
CA ILE A 57 -15.10 7.20 13.13
C ILE A 57 -14.33 6.42 14.21
N GLU A 58 -13.89 5.19 13.94
CA GLU A 58 -13.05 4.41 14.88
C GLU A 58 -11.71 5.09 15.22
N ARG A 59 -11.27 6.06 14.41
CA ARG A 59 -10.05 6.86 14.61
C ARG A 59 -10.31 8.29 15.10
N ASP A 60 -11.54 8.58 15.53
CA ASP A 60 -12.00 9.90 16.01
C ASP A 60 -11.75 11.07 15.03
N LEU A 61 -11.63 10.77 13.73
CA LEU A 61 -11.46 11.80 12.72
C LEU A 61 -12.74 12.64 12.54
N ALA A 62 -12.58 13.96 12.49
CA ALA A 62 -13.66 14.89 12.22
C ALA A 62 -14.25 14.62 10.81
N TYR A 63 -15.40 13.98 10.76
CA TYR A 63 -16.04 13.54 9.52
C TYR A 63 -17.06 14.57 9.02
N LEU A 64 -16.96 14.98 7.75
CA LEU A 64 -17.92 15.82 7.08
C LEU A 64 -18.83 14.98 6.17
N ASP A 65 -20.13 14.98 6.46
CA ASP A 65 -21.16 14.27 5.69
C ASP A 65 -21.79 15.17 4.61
N GLY A 66 -22.50 14.58 3.65
CA GLY A 66 -23.28 15.30 2.66
C GLY A 66 -22.76 15.20 1.22
N MET A 67 -21.73 14.35 0.96
CA MET A 67 -21.23 14.06 -0.38
C MET A 67 -21.44 12.59 -0.75
N PHE A 68 -21.72 12.34 -2.04
CA PHE A 68 -21.85 10.97 -2.57
C PHE A 68 -20.48 10.31 -2.80
N LEU A 69 -19.52 11.05 -3.27
CA LEU A 69 -18.13 10.62 -3.53
C LEU A 69 -18.04 9.25 -4.23
N ASN A 70 -18.71 9.11 -5.37
CA ASN A 70 -18.73 7.87 -6.12
C ASN A 70 -17.38 7.59 -6.81
N LYS A 71 -16.96 6.32 -6.80
CA LYS A 71 -15.74 5.87 -7.50
C LYS A 71 -15.77 6.16 -9.01
N HIS A 72 -16.92 5.97 -9.63
CA HIS A 72 -17.10 6.19 -11.07
C HIS A 72 -17.85 7.49 -11.33
N LEU A 73 -17.51 8.15 -12.42
CA LEU A 73 -18.19 9.37 -12.85
C LEU A 73 -19.70 9.10 -13.00
N SER A 74 -20.51 9.98 -12.43
CA SER A 74 -21.96 9.91 -12.50
C SER A 74 -22.55 11.32 -12.35
N TRP A 75 -23.82 11.51 -12.65
CA TRP A 75 -24.52 12.78 -12.48
C TRP A 75 -24.46 13.32 -11.03
N LYS A 76 -24.19 12.47 -10.04
CA LYS A 76 -24.02 12.83 -8.62
C LYS A 76 -22.81 13.72 -8.35
N ILE A 77 -21.93 13.94 -9.33
CA ILE A 77 -20.84 14.92 -9.22
C ILE A 77 -21.39 16.34 -9.08
N ILE A 78 -22.58 16.64 -9.65
CA ILE A 78 -23.18 17.98 -9.59
C ILE A 78 -23.55 18.36 -8.14
N PRO A 79 -24.36 17.58 -7.40
CA PRO A 79 -24.59 17.88 -5.99
C PRO A 79 -23.32 17.84 -5.13
N ASP A 80 -22.35 16.98 -5.46
CA ASP A 80 -21.08 16.95 -4.73
C ASP A 80 -20.28 18.26 -4.87
N ILE A 81 -20.33 18.93 -6.03
CA ILE A 81 -19.71 20.26 -6.25
C ILE A 81 -20.32 21.30 -5.31
N PHE A 82 -21.66 21.37 -5.20
CA PHE A 82 -22.32 22.32 -4.31
C PHE A 82 -22.08 21.98 -2.84
N SER A 83 -22.13 20.70 -2.47
CA SER A 83 -21.83 20.25 -1.12
C SER A 83 -20.40 20.62 -0.71
N LEU A 84 -19.42 20.43 -1.59
CA LEU A 84 -18.04 20.78 -1.32
C LEU A 84 -17.86 22.30 -1.10
N LYS A 85 -18.51 23.13 -1.95
CA LYS A 85 -18.48 24.60 -1.76
C LYS A 85 -19.01 25.01 -0.40
N ASN A 86 -20.14 24.44 0.00
CA ASN A 86 -20.75 24.71 1.30
C ASN A 86 -19.87 24.23 2.47
N MET A 87 -19.30 23.02 2.36
CA MET A 87 -18.37 22.48 3.37
C MET A 87 -17.15 23.37 3.56
N VAL A 88 -16.52 23.79 2.47
CA VAL A 88 -15.33 24.64 2.48
C VAL A 88 -15.65 25.99 3.13
N ALA A 89 -16.77 26.62 2.78
CA ALA A 89 -17.19 27.91 3.32
C ALA A 89 -17.54 27.80 4.82
N HIS A 90 -18.41 26.85 5.18
CA HIS A 90 -18.91 26.70 6.55
C HIS A 90 -17.79 26.33 7.54
N ASN A 91 -16.93 25.40 7.17
CA ASN A 91 -15.84 24.95 8.05
C ASN A 91 -14.56 25.79 7.91
N ARG A 92 -14.51 26.74 6.98
CA ARG A 92 -13.33 27.57 6.67
C ARG A 92 -12.12 26.71 6.34
N ILE A 93 -12.30 25.80 5.37
CA ILE A 93 -11.23 24.89 4.93
C ILE A 93 -10.17 25.65 4.15
N ASP A 94 -8.92 25.55 4.58
CA ASP A 94 -7.78 26.21 3.95
C ASP A 94 -7.25 25.45 2.74
N LEU A 95 -7.27 24.10 2.82
CA LEU A 95 -6.67 23.21 1.82
C LEU A 95 -7.51 21.94 1.65
N ILE A 96 -7.56 21.43 0.42
CA ILE A 96 -8.20 20.15 0.07
C ILE A 96 -7.10 19.17 -0.36
N HIS A 97 -7.12 17.96 0.20
CA HIS A 97 -6.27 16.87 -0.21
C HIS A 97 -7.11 15.74 -0.81
N SER A 98 -6.98 15.52 -2.09
CA SER A 98 -7.67 14.45 -2.82
C SER A 98 -6.79 13.21 -2.96
N HIS A 99 -7.44 12.04 -2.93
CA HIS A 99 -6.75 10.74 -2.98
C HIS A 99 -7.15 9.88 -4.18
N GLN A 100 -8.12 10.31 -4.97
CA GLN A 100 -8.63 9.61 -6.14
C GLN A 100 -8.97 10.60 -7.26
N ASP A 101 -9.26 10.12 -8.48
CA ASP A 101 -9.48 10.98 -9.64
C ASP A 101 -10.77 11.78 -9.56
N ASN A 102 -11.88 11.17 -9.06
CA ASN A 102 -13.16 11.86 -9.05
C ASN A 102 -13.27 12.87 -7.91
N ASP A 103 -12.64 12.65 -6.75
CA ASP A 103 -12.62 13.65 -5.68
C ASP A 103 -11.79 14.87 -6.09
N ALA A 104 -10.66 14.65 -6.79
CA ALA A 104 -9.88 15.72 -7.38
C ALA A 104 -10.67 16.50 -8.45
N LEU A 105 -11.41 15.79 -9.32
CA LEU A 105 -12.26 16.43 -10.33
C LEU A 105 -13.36 17.28 -9.68
N ILE A 106 -14.01 16.78 -8.62
CA ILE A 106 -15.01 17.55 -7.87
C ILE A 106 -14.37 18.84 -7.30
N ALA A 107 -13.21 18.76 -6.69
CA ALA A 107 -12.52 19.91 -6.14
C ALA A 107 -12.15 20.95 -7.22
N VAL A 108 -11.65 20.51 -8.38
CA VAL A 108 -11.34 21.41 -9.52
C VAL A 108 -12.59 22.07 -10.08
N LEU A 109 -13.68 21.31 -10.30
CA LEU A 109 -14.94 21.85 -10.80
C LEU A 109 -15.66 22.76 -9.79
N SER A 110 -15.35 22.61 -8.51
CA SER A 110 -15.82 23.51 -7.43
C SER A 110 -15.02 24.82 -7.37
N GLY A 111 -13.97 24.98 -8.16
CA GLY A 111 -13.13 26.18 -8.19
C GLY A 111 -11.99 26.17 -7.16
N PHE A 112 -11.64 25.02 -6.59
CA PHE A 112 -10.62 24.89 -5.53
C PHE A 112 -9.28 24.34 -6.02
N GLY A 113 -9.00 24.38 -7.33
CA GLY A 113 -7.77 23.86 -7.89
C GLY A 113 -6.49 24.51 -7.32
N ASP A 114 -6.53 25.80 -6.99
CA ASP A 114 -5.44 26.61 -6.41
C ASP A 114 -5.08 26.23 -4.97
N ARG A 115 -5.91 25.48 -4.28
CA ARG A 115 -5.73 24.95 -2.91
C ARG A 115 -5.94 23.43 -2.84
N LEU A 116 -5.79 22.75 -3.98
CA LEU A 116 -5.92 21.31 -4.09
C LEU A 116 -4.55 20.64 -4.16
N ILE A 117 -4.34 19.65 -3.31
CA ILE A 117 -3.26 18.69 -3.45
C ILE A 117 -3.85 17.34 -3.86
N ARG A 118 -3.16 16.62 -4.74
CA ARG A 118 -3.56 15.29 -5.19
C ARG A 118 -2.43 14.29 -4.94
N THR A 119 -2.68 13.23 -4.16
CA THR A 119 -1.76 12.10 -4.07
C THR A 119 -2.12 11.01 -5.06
N CYS A 120 -1.22 10.73 -6.01
CA CYS A 120 -1.29 9.62 -6.95
C CYS A 120 -0.62 8.39 -6.33
N TYR A 121 -1.39 7.30 -6.16
CA TYR A 121 -0.91 6.05 -5.58
C TYR A 121 -0.51 5.01 -6.62
N ASP A 122 -0.43 5.40 -7.89
CA ASP A 122 -0.03 4.49 -8.96
C ASP A 122 1.43 4.07 -8.76
N GLY A 123 1.72 2.80 -9.02
CA GLY A 123 3.07 2.24 -8.88
C GLY A 123 3.85 2.18 -10.19
N GLU A 124 3.17 2.43 -11.31
CA GLU A 124 3.76 2.42 -12.66
C GLU A 124 3.25 3.61 -13.46
N PRO A 125 4.08 4.20 -14.31
CA PRO A 125 3.66 5.22 -15.26
C PRO A 125 2.58 4.70 -16.21
N ALA A 126 1.57 5.53 -16.48
CA ALA A 126 0.53 5.23 -17.45
C ALA A 126 0.12 6.49 -18.21
N PRO A 127 -0.33 6.37 -19.48
CA PRO A 127 -0.84 7.50 -20.23
C PRO A 127 -2.01 8.17 -19.51
N LEU A 128 -1.96 9.49 -19.40
CA LEU A 128 -3.05 10.27 -18.80
C LEU A 128 -4.25 10.35 -19.75
N THR A 129 -5.43 10.03 -19.24
CA THR A 129 -6.69 10.34 -19.91
C THR A 129 -6.88 11.85 -20.01
N ALA A 130 -7.70 12.34 -20.95
CA ALA A 130 -8.02 13.76 -21.08
C ALA A 130 -8.54 14.36 -19.77
N ARG A 131 -9.36 13.60 -19.04
CA ARG A 131 -9.87 14.00 -17.71
C ARG A 131 -8.76 14.14 -16.67
N GLN A 132 -7.86 13.18 -16.59
CA GLN A 132 -6.73 13.25 -15.65
C GLN A 132 -5.81 14.42 -15.99
N ARG A 133 -5.50 14.63 -17.28
CA ARG A 133 -4.71 15.79 -17.74
C ARG A 133 -5.39 17.12 -17.36
N PHE A 134 -6.69 17.22 -17.57
CA PHE A 134 -7.47 18.40 -17.16
C PHE A 134 -7.41 18.63 -15.66
N THR A 135 -7.61 17.58 -14.86
CA THR A 135 -7.68 17.67 -13.40
C THR A 135 -6.33 17.97 -12.79
N LEU A 136 -5.30 17.18 -13.14
CA LEU A 136 -3.94 17.36 -12.62
C LEU A 136 -3.34 18.70 -13.06
N GLY A 137 -3.60 19.14 -14.30
CA GLY A 137 -3.18 20.44 -14.79
C GLY A 137 -3.76 21.65 -14.03
N ARG A 138 -4.85 21.46 -13.30
CA ARG A 138 -5.49 22.48 -12.43
C ARG A 138 -5.28 22.28 -10.94
N THR A 139 -4.56 21.23 -10.56
CA THR A 139 -4.20 20.97 -9.17
C THR A 139 -3.00 21.82 -8.77
N ALA A 140 -3.00 22.39 -7.58
CA ALA A 140 -1.92 23.25 -7.10
C ALA A 140 -0.61 22.49 -6.90
N LYS A 141 -0.66 21.27 -6.35
CA LYS A 141 0.50 20.40 -6.16
C LYS A 141 0.09 18.93 -6.29
N ILE A 142 0.98 18.13 -6.86
CA ILE A 142 0.79 16.69 -7.02
C ILE A 142 1.82 15.97 -6.14
N MET A 143 1.39 14.94 -5.44
CA MET A 143 2.27 14.00 -4.74
C MET A 143 2.16 12.62 -5.39
N THR A 144 3.27 11.90 -5.48
CA THR A 144 3.33 10.55 -6.06
C THR A 144 3.94 9.57 -5.09
N ALA A 145 3.43 8.34 -5.08
CA ALA A 145 3.97 7.25 -4.28
C ALA A 145 5.15 6.52 -4.94
N SER A 146 5.46 6.84 -6.19
CA SER A 146 6.52 6.23 -7.01
C SER A 146 7.36 7.29 -7.70
N LEU A 147 8.67 7.12 -7.71
CA LEU A 147 9.63 7.98 -8.43
C LEU A 147 9.44 7.90 -9.94
N ALA A 148 9.16 6.70 -10.48
CA ALA A 148 8.88 6.52 -11.89
C ALA A 148 7.62 7.29 -12.33
N VAL A 149 6.56 7.28 -11.51
CA VAL A 149 5.35 8.07 -11.76
C VAL A 149 5.63 9.56 -11.63
N GLN A 150 6.46 9.99 -10.67
CA GLN A 150 6.89 11.38 -10.55
C GLN A 150 7.59 11.87 -11.83
N ALA A 151 8.58 11.12 -12.29
CA ALA A 151 9.34 11.46 -13.50
C ALA A 151 8.41 11.60 -14.71
N HIS A 152 7.55 10.59 -14.95
CA HIS A 152 6.58 10.57 -16.04
C HIS A 152 5.59 11.76 -16.00
N LEU A 153 5.06 12.08 -14.83
CA LEU A 153 4.15 13.21 -14.69
C LEU A 153 4.87 14.56 -14.87
N SER A 154 6.13 14.68 -14.45
CA SER A 154 6.94 15.88 -14.62
C SER A 154 7.24 16.18 -16.09
N GLU A 155 7.39 15.15 -16.92
CA GLU A 155 7.53 15.30 -18.37
C GLU A 155 6.26 15.81 -19.05
N ILE A 156 5.09 15.41 -18.55
CA ILE A 156 3.79 15.75 -19.15
C ILE A 156 3.22 17.07 -18.60
N LEU A 157 3.49 17.39 -17.35
CA LEU A 157 2.93 18.51 -16.60
C LEU A 157 4.06 19.44 -16.12
N THR A 158 4.80 20.00 -17.07
CA THR A 158 6.05 20.75 -16.84
C THR A 158 5.91 21.94 -15.88
N ASP A 159 4.71 22.57 -15.81
CA ASP A 159 4.45 23.74 -14.97
C ASP A 159 3.90 23.36 -13.57
N LYS A 160 3.88 22.07 -13.22
CA LYS A 160 3.31 21.60 -11.94
C LYS A 160 4.39 21.16 -10.95
N PRO A 161 4.29 21.59 -9.69
CA PRO A 161 5.12 21.03 -8.64
C PRO A 161 4.67 19.61 -8.34
N ILE A 162 5.55 18.64 -8.58
CA ILE A 162 5.31 17.22 -8.37
C ILE A 162 6.35 16.68 -7.39
N GLU A 163 5.90 16.18 -6.25
CA GLU A 163 6.74 15.68 -5.17
C GLU A 163 6.55 14.17 -4.98
N HIS A 164 7.65 13.43 -4.85
CA HIS A 164 7.59 12.04 -4.40
C HIS A 164 7.40 11.98 -2.89
N VAL A 165 6.57 11.05 -2.41
CA VAL A 165 6.38 10.78 -0.99
C VAL A 165 6.44 9.28 -0.72
N ASP A 166 7.29 8.87 0.21
CA ASP A 166 7.39 7.47 0.63
C ASP A 166 6.17 7.10 1.45
N ILE A 167 5.33 6.20 0.94
CA ILE A 167 4.16 5.75 1.68
C ILE A 167 4.61 4.98 2.93
N PRO A 168 4.18 5.36 4.12
CA PRO A 168 4.70 4.81 5.37
C PRO A 168 4.07 3.47 5.75
N VAL A 169 4.67 2.84 6.75
CA VAL A 169 4.13 1.66 7.44
C VAL A 169 4.05 1.93 8.94
N ASP A 170 3.02 1.42 9.58
CA ASP A 170 2.88 1.47 11.03
C ASP A 170 3.87 0.51 11.71
N GLY A 171 5.03 1.05 12.10
CA GLY A 171 6.11 0.32 12.76
C GLY A 171 5.80 -0.10 14.20
N SER A 172 4.73 0.44 14.83
CA SER A 172 4.26 0.01 16.14
C SER A 172 3.42 -1.26 16.06
N ARG A 173 2.72 -1.46 14.95
CA ARG A 173 1.95 -2.66 14.66
C ARG A 173 2.79 -3.75 14.02
N PHE A 174 3.68 -3.37 13.09
CA PHE A 174 4.55 -4.29 12.35
C PHE A 174 5.99 -4.13 12.82
N TYR A 175 6.46 -5.09 13.63
CA TYR A 175 7.81 -5.12 14.14
C TYR A 175 8.30 -6.56 14.31
N PRO A 176 9.62 -6.80 14.38
CA PRO A 176 10.17 -8.13 14.57
C PRO A 176 9.71 -8.74 15.89
N ARG A 177 9.20 -9.98 15.82
CA ARG A 177 8.81 -10.81 16.97
C ARG A 177 9.36 -12.21 16.79
N SER A 178 9.52 -12.94 17.89
CA SER A 178 9.74 -14.39 17.85
C SER A 178 8.58 -15.09 17.14
N LYS A 179 8.85 -16.22 16.50
CA LYS A 179 7.83 -17.05 15.86
C LYS A 179 6.82 -17.52 16.93
N ASN A 180 5.53 -17.29 16.70
CA ASN A 180 4.47 -17.65 17.63
C ASN A 180 4.25 -19.17 17.62
N GLU A 181 4.47 -19.84 18.76
CA GLU A 181 4.38 -21.29 18.89
C GLU A 181 2.98 -21.85 18.57
N LYS A 182 1.92 -21.12 18.89
CA LYS A 182 0.54 -21.53 18.55
C LYS A 182 0.33 -21.56 17.05
N LEU A 183 0.84 -20.56 16.34
CA LEU A 183 0.76 -20.51 14.87
C LEU A 183 1.69 -21.54 14.22
N LEU A 184 2.86 -21.79 14.79
CA LEU A 184 3.73 -22.89 14.34
C LEU A 184 3.00 -24.24 14.44
N THR A 185 2.35 -24.52 15.57
CA THR A 185 1.55 -25.73 15.77
C THR A 185 0.34 -25.77 14.83
N GLU A 186 -0.42 -24.66 14.69
CA GLU A 186 -1.56 -24.55 13.78
C GLU A 186 -1.19 -24.91 12.34
N PHE A 187 -0.01 -24.46 11.89
CA PHE A 187 0.43 -24.66 10.51
C PHE A 187 1.32 -25.90 10.33
N GLY A 188 1.58 -26.67 11.36
CA GLY A 188 2.45 -27.85 11.30
C GLY A 188 3.87 -27.50 10.89
N VAL A 189 4.40 -26.40 11.39
CA VAL A 189 5.75 -25.87 11.12
C VAL A 189 6.56 -25.88 12.41
N THR A 190 7.82 -26.27 12.33
CA THR A 190 8.76 -26.16 13.46
C THR A 190 9.57 -24.87 13.40
N ALA A 191 10.08 -24.41 14.52
CA ALA A 191 10.87 -23.19 14.60
C ALA A 191 12.15 -23.22 13.77
N SER A 192 12.72 -24.41 13.56
CA SER A 192 13.97 -24.63 12.81
C SER A 192 13.78 -24.78 11.31
N GLU A 193 12.56 -24.99 10.83
CA GLU A 193 12.28 -25.11 9.40
C GLU A 193 12.40 -23.74 8.72
N PRO A 194 13.05 -23.66 7.54
CA PRO A 194 13.04 -22.44 6.74
C PRO A 194 11.63 -22.15 6.21
N VAL A 195 11.14 -20.94 6.48
CA VAL A 195 9.78 -20.51 6.12
C VAL A 195 9.83 -19.32 5.19
N ALA A 196 9.31 -19.48 3.98
CA ALA A 196 9.00 -18.34 3.14
C ALA A 196 7.48 -18.12 3.05
N GLY A 197 7.05 -16.92 2.67
CA GLY A 197 5.64 -16.66 2.51
C GLY A 197 5.29 -15.62 1.45
N ILE A 198 4.06 -15.73 0.96
CA ILE A 198 3.43 -14.71 0.13
C ILE A 198 2.15 -14.23 0.80
N VAL A 199 1.93 -12.91 0.80
CA VAL A 199 0.68 -12.30 1.25
C VAL A 199 0.00 -11.67 0.04
N ALA A 200 -0.98 -12.32 -0.53
CA ALA A 200 -1.67 -11.85 -1.71
C ALA A 200 -3.04 -12.51 -1.90
N ARG A 201 -3.90 -11.85 -2.68
CA ARG A 201 -5.03 -12.57 -3.28
C ARG A 201 -4.50 -13.55 -4.31
N VAL A 202 -4.98 -14.80 -4.27
CA VAL A 202 -4.67 -15.78 -5.30
C VAL A 202 -5.45 -15.42 -6.57
N GLN A 203 -4.73 -14.85 -7.53
CA GLN A 203 -5.26 -14.35 -8.80
C GLN A 203 -4.28 -14.64 -9.93
N LYS A 204 -4.79 -14.78 -11.17
CA LYS A 204 -4.02 -15.22 -12.34
C LYS A 204 -2.76 -14.37 -12.59
N HIS A 205 -2.84 -13.04 -12.45
CA HIS A 205 -1.71 -12.13 -12.68
C HIS A 205 -0.60 -12.20 -11.61
N ARG A 206 -0.81 -12.94 -10.51
CA ARG A 206 0.17 -13.04 -9.39
C ARG A 206 1.25 -14.11 -9.60
N LYS A 207 1.34 -14.70 -10.80
CA LYS A 207 2.40 -15.64 -11.22
C LYS A 207 2.56 -16.84 -10.27
N PHE A 208 1.43 -17.41 -9.80
CA PHE A 208 1.48 -18.59 -8.93
C PHE A 208 2.15 -19.79 -9.56
N ASP A 209 2.05 -19.97 -10.91
CA ASP A 209 2.74 -21.05 -11.63
C ASP A 209 4.26 -20.92 -11.51
N LEU A 210 4.80 -19.71 -11.75
CA LEU A 210 6.23 -19.42 -11.59
C LEU A 210 6.68 -19.69 -10.15
N LEU A 211 5.89 -19.23 -9.18
CA LEU A 211 6.15 -19.39 -7.76
C LEU A 211 6.17 -20.85 -7.33
N LEU A 212 5.15 -21.63 -7.70
CA LEU A 212 5.06 -23.05 -7.34
C LEU A 212 6.12 -23.92 -8.04
N ASN A 213 6.49 -23.58 -9.27
CA ASN A 213 7.63 -24.22 -9.95
C ASN A 213 8.95 -23.97 -9.20
N ALA A 214 9.14 -22.77 -8.66
CA ALA A 214 10.32 -22.47 -7.86
C ALA A 214 10.29 -23.19 -6.49
N VAL A 215 9.15 -23.17 -5.81
CA VAL A 215 8.96 -23.88 -4.53
C VAL A 215 9.25 -25.38 -4.70
N GLU A 216 8.76 -26.01 -5.77
CA GLU A 216 9.04 -27.42 -6.05
C GLU A 216 10.54 -27.71 -6.15
N GLN A 217 11.31 -26.87 -6.87
CA GLN A 217 12.76 -27.05 -6.99
C GLN A 217 13.48 -26.81 -5.66
N VAL A 218 13.05 -25.81 -4.88
CA VAL A 218 13.62 -25.56 -3.54
C VAL A 218 13.34 -26.70 -2.59
N VAL A 219 12.16 -27.30 -2.61
CA VAL A 219 11.79 -28.46 -1.77
C VAL A 219 12.62 -29.70 -2.14
N ARG A 220 13.00 -29.89 -3.38
CA ARG A 220 13.94 -30.99 -3.79
C ARG A 220 15.30 -30.85 -3.11
N GLU A 221 15.79 -29.63 -2.90
CA GLU A 221 17.07 -29.36 -2.23
C GLU A 221 16.95 -29.21 -0.70
N ILE A 222 15.80 -28.73 -0.21
CA ILE A 222 15.52 -28.53 1.21
C ILE A 222 14.15 -29.16 1.50
N PRO A 223 14.07 -30.48 1.77
CA PRO A 223 12.79 -31.20 1.91
C PRO A 223 11.88 -30.68 3.04
N HIS A 224 12.45 -30.06 4.06
CA HIS A 224 11.73 -29.45 5.20
C HIS A 224 11.40 -27.97 4.98
N PHE A 225 11.64 -27.39 3.82
CA PHE A 225 11.23 -26.01 3.48
C PHE A 225 9.72 -25.85 3.51
N LYS A 226 9.25 -24.76 4.13
CA LYS A 226 7.82 -24.43 4.21
C LYS A 226 7.50 -23.15 3.45
N PHE A 227 6.40 -23.17 2.74
CA PHE A 227 5.90 -22.02 1.99
C PHE A 227 4.46 -21.68 2.39
N LEU A 228 4.25 -20.51 3.01
CA LEU A 228 2.94 -20.07 3.49
C LEU A 228 2.26 -19.15 2.46
N ILE A 229 1.05 -19.52 2.04
CA ILE A 229 0.19 -18.69 1.19
C ILE A 229 -0.87 -18.02 2.07
N VAL A 230 -0.67 -16.75 2.38
CA VAL A 230 -1.53 -15.94 3.24
C VAL A 230 -2.49 -15.12 2.38
N GLY A 231 -3.76 -15.47 2.43
CA GLY A 231 -4.79 -14.78 1.68
C GLY A 231 -5.91 -15.70 1.20
N ARG A 232 -6.73 -15.16 0.32
CA ARG A 232 -7.86 -15.87 -0.31
C ARG A 232 -7.97 -15.47 -1.78
N GLY A 233 -8.72 -16.19 -2.55
CA GLY A 233 -8.98 -15.85 -3.95
C GLY A 233 -10.11 -16.68 -4.52
N THR A 234 -10.84 -16.14 -5.48
CA THR A 234 -11.94 -16.86 -6.16
C THR A 234 -11.42 -18.09 -6.91
N HIS A 235 -10.16 -18.05 -7.36
CA HIS A 235 -9.52 -19.10 -8.14
C HIS A 235 -8.40 -19.81 -7.35
N ILE A 236 -8.48 -19.84 -6.02
CA ILE A 236 -7.44 -20.45 -5.18
C ILE A 236 -7.26 -21.95 -5.47
N ASP A 237 -8.35 -22.65 -5.75
CA ASP A 237 -8.29 -24.08 -6.03
C ASP A 237 -7.56 -24.37 -7.34
N SER A 238 -7.93 -23.69 -8.43
CA SER A 238 -7.32 -23.91 -9.75
C SER A 238 -5.91 -23.33 -9.89
N LEU A 239 -5.61 -22.20 -9.22
CA LEU A 239 -4.32 -21.51 -9.35
C LEU A 239 -3.26 -21.94 -8.33
N ALA A 240 -3.69 -22.55 -7.21
CA ALA A 240 -2.75 -22.91 -6.16
C ALA A 240 -2.98 -24.33 -5.59
N ARG A 241 -4.18 -24.69 -5.08
CA ARG A 241 -4.38 -25.96 -4.40
C ARG A 241 -4.22 -27.18 -5.29
N GLN A 242 -4.86 -27.18 -6.46
CA GLN A 242 -4.69 -28.29 -7.43
C GLN A 242 -3.25 -28.40 -7.93
N PRO A 243 -2.56 -27.29 -8.36
CA PRO A 243 -1.16 -27.33 -8.68
C PRO A 243 -0.24 -27.83 -7.56
N VAL A 244 -0.49 -27.48 -6.32
CA VAL A 244 0.26 -27.99 -5.15
C VAL A 244 0.09 -29.50 -5.02
N LYS A 245 -1.13 -30.02 -5.13
CA LYS A 245 -1.42 -31.46 -5.07
C LYS A 245 -0.77 -32.21 -6.23
N GLN A 246 -0.85 -31.68 -7.45
CA GLN A 246 -0.25 -32.30 -8.63
C GLN A 246 1.28 -32.43 -8.53
N ARG A 247 1.92 -31.54 -7.79
CA ARG A 247 3.38 -31.54 -7.54
C ARG A 247 3.79 -32.29 -6.27
N GLY A 248 2.84 -32.85 -5.50
CA GLY A 248 3.13 -33.52 -4.22
C GLY A 248 3.68 -32.60 -3.14
N LEU A 249 3.29 -31.29 -3.14
CA LEU A 249 3.81 -30.27 -2.26
C LEU A 249 2.93 -30.00 -1.02
N GLU A 250 1.94 -30.85 -0.73
CA GLU A 250 0.95 -30.65 0.34
C GLU A 250 1.59 -30.55 1.73
N LYS A 251 2.75 -31.19 1.94
CA LYS A 251 3.50 -31.12 3.20
C LYS A 251 4.33 -29.82 3.34
N ASN A 252 4.59 -29.13 2.24
CA ASN A 252 5.48 -27.97 2.16
C ASN A 252 4.72 -26.66 1.97
N VAL A 253 3.61 -26.67 1.22
CA VAL A 253 2.82 -25.47 0.91
C VAL A 253 1.57 -25.41 1.80
N ILE A 254 1.51 -24.40 2.63
CA ILE A 254 0.47 -24.23 3.65
C ILE A 254 -0.42 -23.04 3.29
N PHE A 255 -1.73 -23.28 3.23
CA PHE A 255 -2.75 -22.27 2.99
C PHE A 255 -3.31 -21.77 4.31
N THR A 256 -2.86 -20.60 4.77
CA THR A 256 -3.29 -20.03 6.06
C THR A 256 -4.68 -19.38 6.01
N GLY A 257 -5.23 -19.16 4.80
CA GLY A 257 -6.44 -18.38 4.62
C GLY A 257 -6.21 -16.86 4.81
N TYR A 258 -7.30 -16.11 4.94
CA TYR A 258 -7.27 -14.69 5.23
C TYR A 258 -7.06 -14.43 6.72
N ARG A 259 -5.99 -13.80 7.08
CA ARG A 259 -5.64 -13.45 8.47
C ARG A 259 -5.90 -11.95 8.70
N LYS A 260 -6.54 -11.59 9.79
CA LYS A 260 -6.86 -10.21 10.11
C LYS A 260 -6.23 -9.77 11.43
N ASP A 261 -6.54 -10.48 12.49
CA ASP A 261 -6.21 -10.04 13.84
C ASP A 261 -4.76 -10.44 14.24
N ASP A 262 -4.32 -11.60 13.78
CA ASP A 262 -2.98 -12.17 13.98
C ASP A 262 -2.04 -12.03 12.75
N TYR A 263 -2.43 -11.24 11.78
CA TYR A 263 -1.69 -11.10 10.52
C TYR A 263 -0.23 -10.73 10.72
N SER A 264 0.09 -9.80 11.64
CA SER A 264 1.47 -9.41 11.92
C SER A 264 2.28 -10.55 12.53
N GLU A 265 1.66 -11.45 13.29
CA GLU A 265 2.31 -12.64 13.84
C GLU A 265 2.58 -13.68 12.76
N VAL A 266 1.62 -13.88 11.84
CA VAL A 266 1.83 -14.77 10.67
C VAL A 266 2.99 -14.27 9.80
N VAL A 267 3.11 -12.95 9.56
CA VAL A 267 4.26 -12.38 8.84
C VAL A 267 5.57 -12.65 9.58
N ASN A 268 5.56 -12.64 10.91
CA ASN A 268 6.74 -12.94 11.72
C ASN A 268 7.18 -14.39 11.68
N LEU A 269 6.36 -15.34 11.22
CA LEU A 269 6.79 -16.72 10.96
C LEU A 269 7.76 -16.84 9.79
N PHE A 270 7.69 -15.90 8.82
CA PHE A 270 8.55 -15.94 7.65
C PHE A 270 10.02 -15.64 8.01
N ASP A 271 10.93 -16.34 7.38
CA ASP A 271 12.35 -15.96 7.34
C ASP A 271 12.58 -14.94 6.23
N PHE A 272 11.85 -15.04 5.13
CA PHE A 272 11.80 -14.06 4.03
C PHE A 272 10.46 -14.12 3.31
N LYS A 273 10.13 -13.07 2.57
CA LYS A 273 8.87 -12.97 1.83
C LYS A 273 9.11 -12.91 0.33
N ILE A 274 8.19 -13.48 -0.44
CA ILE A 274 8.19 -13.38 -1.90
C ILE A 274 7.05 -12.49 -2.37
N PHE A 275 7.35 -11.59 -3.34
CA PHE A 275 6.35 -10.70 -3.91
C PHE A 275 6.69 -10.36 -5.36
N LEU A 276 6.10 -11.11 -6.32
CA LEU A 276 6.47 -11.03 -7.74
C LEU A 276 5.69 -9.99 -8.55
N THR A 277 4.49 -9.62 -8.13
CA THR A 277 3.67 -8.70 -8.92
C THR A 277 2.98 -7.70 -8.00
N PRO A 278 3.25 -6.40 -8.13
CA PRO A 278 2.52 -5.38 -7.41
C PRO A 278 1.04 -5.41 -7.79
N GLY A 279 0.18 -4.87 -6.92
CA GLY A 279 -1.22 -4.64 -7.23
C GLY A 279 -1.39 -3.45 -8.15
N SER A 280 -2.64 -3.11 -8.43
CA SER A 280 -2.99 -1.90 -9.18
C SER A 280 -2.68 -0.60 -8.41
N ASP A 281 -2.45 -0.69 -7.09
CA ASP A 281 -1.99 0.42 -6.27
C ASP A 281 -0.50 0.25 -5.95
N GLY A 282 0.26 1.32 -6.13
CA GLY A 282 1.69 1.38 -5.83
C GLY A 282 2.04 1.39 -4.35
N SER A 283 1.04 1.24 -3.47
CA SER A 283 1.30 1.22 -2.03
C SER A 283 2.09 0.00 -1.59
N CYS A 284 1.97 -1.12 -2.30
CA CYS A 284 2.61 -2.40 -1.97
C CYS A 284 2.62 -2.69 -0.46
N ARG A 285 1.48 -2.42 0.20
CA ARG A 285 1.34 -2.44 1.66
C ARG A 285 1.97 -3.66 2.30
N ALA A 286 1.67 -4.85 1.78
CA ALA A 286 2.19 -6.09 2.33
C ALA A 286 3.72 -6.23 2.24
N VAL A 287 4.38 -5.56 1.30
CA VAL A 287 5.85 -5.48 1.21
C VAL A 287 6.38 -4.61 2.34
N ARG A 288 5.82 -3.41 2.52
CA ARG A 288 6.22 -2.46 3.58
C ARG A 288 6.02 -3.03 4.97
N GLU A 289 4.91 -3.74 5.20
CA GLU A 289 4.60 -4.45 6.45
C GLU A 289 5.65 -5.55 6.77
N ALA A 290 6.08 -6.29 5.75
CA ALA A 290 7.13 -7.30 5.94
C ALA A 290 8.51 -6.68 6.19
N LEU A 291 8.89 -5.61 5.46
CA LEU A 291 10.11 -4.87 5.75
C LEU A 291 10.11 -4.34 7.19
N ALA A 292 8.98 -3.84 7.67
CA ALA A 292 8.83 -3.39 9.06
C ALA A 292 8.95 -4.53 10.07
N CYS A 293 8.53 -5.75 9.73
CA CYS A 293 8.80 -6.95 10.53
C CYS A 293 10.23 -7.49 10.36
N GLY A 294 11.11 -6.78 9.66
CA GLY A 294 12.48 -7.23 9.40
C GLY A 294 12.54 -8.44 8.49
N LYS A 295 11.57 -8.61 7.57
CA LYS A 295 11.58 -9.74 6.63
C LYS A 295 12.15 -9.31 5.29
N PRO A 296 13.29 -9.88 4.85
CA PRO A 296 13.85 -9.62 3.53
C PRO A 296 12.84 -10.02 2.43
N ILE A 297 12.87 -9.30 1.32
CA ILE A 297 11.91 -9.53 0.23
C ILE A 297 12.62 -10.06 -1.01
N ILE A 298 12.14 -11.18 -1.56
CA ILE A 298 12.45 -11.55 -2.94
C ILE A 298 11.35 -10.97 -3.82
N ALA A 299 11.71 -10.08 -4.73
CA ALA A 299 10.76 -9.36 -5.56
C ALA A 299 11.19 -9.33 -7.03
N SER A 300 10.22 -9.28 -7.96
CA SER A 300 10.53 -9.03 -9.36
C SER A 300 10.87 -7.56 -9.61
N ARG A 301 11.56 -7.29 -10.73
CA ARG A 301 11.89 -5.92 -11.19
C ARG A 301 10.70 -5.26 -11.90
N THR A 302 9.52 -5.24 -11.23
CA THR A 302 8.26 -4.76 -11.83
C THR A 302 7.64 -3.68 -10.97
N GLY A 303 7.13 -2.65 -11.60
CA GLY A 303 6.44 -1.52 -10.95
C GLY A 303 7.29 -0.85 -9.88
N ILE A 304 6.69 -0.55 -8.76
CA ILE A 304 7.35 0.12 -7.63
C ILE A 304 8.33 -0.78 -6.85
N LEU A 305 8.39 -2.09 -7.12
CA LEU A 305 9.21 -3.01 -6.32
C LEU A 305 10.70 -2.66 -6.32
N PRO A 306 11.33 -2.25 -7.47
CA PRO A 306 12.72 -1.79 -7.47
C PRO A 306 12.98 -0.50 -6.67
N GLU A 307 11.94 0.30 -6.41
CA GLU A 307 12.06 1.49 -5.56
C GLU A 307 12.00 1.14 -4.07
N LEU A 308 11.33 0.02 -3.71
CA LEU A 308 11.13 -0.43 -2.32
C LEU A 308 12.22 -1.39 -1.84
N ILE A 309 12.84 -2.11 -2.76
CA ILE A 309 13.80 -3.16 -2.44
C ILE A 309 15.19 -2.78 -2.94
N GLU A 310 16.09 -2.55 -2.00
CA GLU A 310 17.50 -2.34 -2.28
C GLU A 310 18.16 -3.72 -2.46
N ASN A 311 18.48 -4.05 -3.74
CA ASN A 311 18.98 -5.38 -4.11
C ASN A 311 20.27 -5.74 -3.38
N GLY A 312 20.32 -6.93 -2.77
CA GLY A 312 21.43 -7.40 -1.95
C GLY A 312 21.48 -6.81 -0.54
N LYS A 313 20.58 -5.90 -0.17
CA LYS A 313 20.57 -5.23 1.13
C LYS A 313 19.26 -5.40 1.91
N THR A 314 18.09 -5.04 1.32
CA THR A 314 16.80 -5.28 1.97
C THR A 314 16.08 -6.50 1.39
N GLY A 315 16.68 -7.14 0.41
CA GLY A 315 16.15 -8.31 -0.29
C GLY A 315 16.87 -8.58 -1.60
N ILE A 316 16.28 -9.40 -2.44
CA ILE A 316 16.81 -9.76 -3.76
C ILE A 316 15.80 -9.42 -4.84
N LEU A 317 16.23 -8.67 -5.85
CA LEU A 317 15.45 -8.41 -7.06
C LEU A 317 15.77 -9.48 -8.11
N VAL A 318 14.74 -10.14 -8.61
CA VAL A 318 14.84 -11.23 -9.59
C VAL A 318 14.13 -10.89 -10.89
N GLU A 319 14.57 -11.53 -11.99
CA GLU A 319 13.80 -11.59 -13.22
C GLU A 319 12.67 -12.63 -13.08
N ASP A 320 11.63 -12.53 -13.91
CA ASP A 320 10.48 -13.45 -13.91
C ASP A 320 10.85 -14.83 -14.54
N ARG A 321 11.91 -15.43 -14.03
CA ARG A 321 12.42 -16.75 -14.43
C ARG A 321 12.50 -17.66 -13.21
N THR A 322 12.05 -18.91 -13.38
CA THR A 322 12.07 -19.90 -12.28
C THR A 322 13.48 -20.06 -11.69
N ALA A 323 14.51 -20.15 -12.53
CA ALA A 323 15.88 -20.34 -12.08
C ALA A 323 16.39 -19.18 -11.20
N ASP A 324 16.03 -17.93 -11.52
CA ASP A 324 16.44 -16.76 -10.73
C ASP A 324 15.72 -16.74 -9.38
N LEU A 325 14.43 -17.09 -9.37
CA LEU A 325 13.65 -17.20 -8.14
C LEU A 325 14.15 -18.32 -7.24
N VAL A 326 14.46 -19.51 -7.79
CA VAL A 326 15.05 -20.64 -7.06
C VAL A 326 16.36 -20.24 -6.42
N ARG A 327 17.26 -19.62 -7.17
CA ARG A 327 18.57 -19.17 -6.69
C ARG A 327 18.43 -18.20 -5.50
N ALA A 328 17.55 -17.21 -5.64
CA ALA A 328 17.27 -16.25 -4.57
C ALA A 328 16.64 -16.91 -3.33
N MET A 329 15.71 -17.86 -3.52
CA MET A 329 15.10 -18.60 -2.42
C MET A 329 16.09 -19.49 -1.70
N LEU A 330 16.98 -20.18 -2.41
CA LEU A 330 18.03 -21.02 -1.82
C LEU A 330 19.05 -20.17 -1.06
N SER A 331 19.48 -19.04 -1.61
CA SER A 331 20.37 -18.10 -0.90
C SER A 331 19.73 -17.63 0.39
N MET A 332 18.48 -17.15 0.36
CA MET A 332 17.75 -16.72 1.57
C MET A 332 17.51 -17.86 2.55
N ALA A 333 17.34 -19.10 2.10
CA ALA A 333 17.12 -20.23 3.00
C ALA A 333 18.40 -20.77 3.65
N LYS A 334 19.52 -20.84 2.88
CA LYS A 334 20.78 -21.47 3.30
C LYS A 334 21.77 -20.49 3.92
N GLU A 335 21.84 -19.24 3.44
CA GLU A 335 22.84 -18.24 3.86
C GLU A 335 22.29 -17.40 5.03
N HIS A 336 22.44 -17.94 6.24
CA HIS A 336 21.88 -17.32 7.45
C HIS A 336 22.38 -15.89 7.68
N ASP A 337 23.68 -15.65 7.57
CA ASP A 337 24.29 -14.34 7.84
C ASP A 337 23.82 -13.30 6.82
N PHE A 338 23.76 -13.66 5.53
CA PHE A 338 23.23 -12.79 4.49
C PHE A 338 21.76 -12.44 4.77
N ARG A 339 20.94 -13.44 5.10
CA ARG A 339 19.54 -13.23 5.46
C ARG A 339 19.39 -12.32 6.68
N GLN A 340 20.21 -12.49 7.71
CA GLN A 340 20.19 -11.61 8.89
C GLN A 340 20.59 -10.18 8.55
N GLN A 341 21.64 -9.96 7.78
CA GLN A 341 22.02 -8.63 7.30
C GLN A 341 20.86 -7.96 6.55
N CYS A 342 20.22 -8.68 5.63
CA CYS A 342 19.04 -8.19 4.93
C CYS A 342 17.86 -7.90 5.87
N SER A 343 17.65 -8.70 6.91
CA SER A 343 16.61 -8.50 7.92
C SER A 343 16.83 -7.20 8.71
N HIS A 344 18.04 -6.95 9.17
CA HIS A 344 18.38 -5.70 9.86
C HIS A 344 18.22 -4.48 8.95
N ALA A 345 18.69 -4.58 7.71
CA ALA A 345 18.57 -3.49 6.73
C ALA A 345 17.10 -3.22 6.37
N ALA A 346 16.28 -4.27 6.20
CA ALA A 346 14.85 -4.13 5.94
C ALA A 346 14.12 -3.38 7.07
N ARG A 347 14.39 -3.76 8.32
CA ARG A 347 13.83 -3.07 9.50
C ARG A 347 14.31 -1.62 9.58
N HIS A 348 15.58 -1.38 9.39
CA HIS A 348 16.17 -0.03 9.40
C HIS A 348 15.54 0.85 8.31
N TYR A 349 15.39 0.34 7.10
CA TYR A 349 14.72 1.03 6.00
C TYR A 349 13.27 1.40 6.37
N ALA A 350 12.51 0.45 6.92
CA ALA A 350 11.13 0.69 7.31
C ALA A 350 11.00 1.79 8.39
N LEU A 351 11.89 1.82 9.38
CA LEU A 351 11.85 2.80 10.47
C LEU A 351 12.30 4.20 10.05
N ASN A 352 13.27 4.31 9.14
CA ASN A 352 13.87 5.59 8.81
C ASN A 352 13.29 6.22 7.53
N ILE A 353 12.96 5.39 6.53
CA ILE A 353 12.42 5.88 5.25
C ILE A 353 10.90 5.79 5.21
N LEU A 354 10.32 4.68 5.69
CA LEU A 354 8.88 4.44 5.67
C LEU A 354 8.20 4.83 6.99
N SER A 355 8.76 5.76 7.78
CA SER A 355 8.16 6.16 9.05
C SER A 355 6.98 7.13 8.84
N PRO A 356 5.92 7.02 9.66
CA PRO A 356 4.81 7.95 9.65
C PRO A 356 5.23 9.41 9.89
N GLU A 357 6.18 9.64 10.79
CA GLU A 357 6.65 10.99 11.15
C GLU A 357 7.36 11.67 9.98
N ARG A 358 8.23 10.93 9.27
CA ARG A 358 8.89 11.44 8.06
C ARG A 358 7.88 11.77 6.96
N TYR A 359 6.90 10.87 6.76
CA TYR A 359 5.84 11.08 5.77
C TYR A 359 5.00 12.31 6.09
N VAL A 360 4.52 12.44 7.35
CA VAL A 360 3.73 13.60 7.80
C VAL A 360 4.52 14.90 7.63
N ARG A 361 5.80 14.92 8.02
CA ARG A 361 6.65 16.10 7.84
C ARG A 361 6.71 16.52 6.37
N LYS A 362 7.02 15.59 5.47
CA LYS A 362 7.10 15.85 4.04
C LYS A 362 5.78 16.34 3.44
N VAL A 363 4.66 15.76 3.89
CA VAL A 363 3.32 16.20 3.46
C VAL A 363 2.99 17.58 4.03
N ALA A 364 3.33 17.86 5.28
CA ALA A 364 3.15 19.17 5.91
C ALA A 364 3.95 20.25 5.17
N ASP A 365 5.21 19.98 4.85
CA ASP A 365 6.06 20.89 4.04
C ASP A 365 5.41 21.17 2.66
N CYS A 366 4.80 20.15 2.05
CA CYS A 366 4.04 20.33 0.80
C CYS A 366 2.83 21.24 0.99
N TYR A 367 2.14 21.19 2.12
CA TYR A 367 1.01 22.07 2.44
C TYR A 367 1.50 23.51 2.69
N GLU A 368 2.52 23.68 3.50
CA GLU A 368 3.07 24.99 3.85
C GLU A 368 3.55 25.75 2.62
N SER A 369 4.19 25.05 1.67
CA SER A 369 4.65 25.67 0.41
C SER A 369 3.54 26.28 -0.45
N LEU A 370 2.27 25.94 -0.23
CA LEU A 370 1.12 26.55 -0.91
C LEU A 370 0.60 27.79 -0.16
N TRP A 371 0.86 27.93 1.13
CA TRP A 371 0.44 29.07 1.92
C TRP A 371 1.45 30.22 1.86
N GLU A 372 2.74 29.91 1.71
CA GLU A 372 3.80 30.92 1.57
C GLU A 372 3.75 31.67 0.22
N LYS A 373 3.08 31.10 -0.78
CA LYS A 373 2.92 31.70 -2.11
C LYS A 373 1.72 32.65 -2.24
N LYS A 374 0.96 32.84 -1.16
CA LYS A 374 -0.20 33.75 -1.07
C LYS A 374 0.14 34.94 -0.16
#